data_5013fc334a6143c575b18cd3ca76e642
#
_entry.id   5013fc334a6143c575b18cd3ca76e642
#
_cell.length_a   1.000
_cell.length_b   1.000
_cell.length_c   1.000
_cell.angle_alpha   90.00
_cell.angle_beta   90.00
_cell.angle_gamma   90.00
#
_symmetry.space_group_name_H-M   'P 1'
#
loop_
_entity.id
_entity.type
_entity.pdbx_description
1 polymer ?
#
loop_
_entity_poly.entity_id
_entity_poly.type
_entity_poly.pdbx_seq_one_letter_code
_entity_poly.pdbx_strand_id
1 'polypeptide(L)'
;MCDIIKPMENHFANVYYFRNINRIGGTEQFLYEMAKKYHKYDLTILYDEADFYQLMRLKKLVRCVRRKPGEKYYAEKAFYNFNIEAINQIEAKEHIFICHAIYQELGYKPPIDHPKITALLAVSKYAKKQLELQEQVMGVDKPIIQCYNPLMLEEPDKVVRLISACRLADNTKGGKRTMELIKALDRYCDENNKHYLWTIFTNGSDYEIKSPNVAIMKPRVDVRPFIADSDWLVQLSNDMESYCYSINEALEYGVRVLTTPLSVMKEFDVPKCANLILDWNCENIDEVVERVFEPKEKFVYKAPKTHWDRLLVHKPSDYTYKENKMLVKPIKPYYDVERCMNVSSWTPAWETSPERARELVDKGLVRVI
;
A
#
# COMPACT_ATOMS: atom_id res chain seq x y z
N MET A 1 -20.45 29.03 46.18
CA MET A 1 -20.47 28.94 44.71
C MET A 1 -19.04 28.71 44.27
N CYS A 2 -18.69 27.50 43.89
CA CYS A 2 -17.38 27.26 43.28
C CYS A 2 -17.47 27.73 41.81
N ASP A 3 -16.77 28.80 41.52
CA ASP A 3 -16.57 29.23 40.14
C ASP A 3 -15.87 28.09 39.37
N ILE A 4 -16.62 27.43 38.50
CA ILE A 4 -16.06 26.51 37.53
C ILE A 4 -15.26 27.40 36.56
N ILE A 5 -13.95 27.53 36.79
CA ILE A 5 -13.03 28.17 35.87
C ILE A 5 -13.09 27.30 34.58
N LYS A 6 -13.79 27.77 33.55
CA LYS A 6 -13.67 27.21 32.20
C LYS A 6 -12.17 27.18 31.84
N PRO A 7 -11.60 26.03 31.47
CA PRO A 7 -10.23 26.01 31.00
C PRO A 7 -10.13 27.00 29.84
N MET A 8 -9.28 28.00 29.96
CA MET A 8 -9.09 28.98 28.87
C MET A 8 -8.55 28.22 27.68
N GLU A 9 -9.21 28.40 26.55
CA GLU A 9 -9.03 27.57 25.32
C GLU A 9 -7.59 27.46 24.83
N ASN A 10 -6.72 28.42 25.18
CA ASN A 10 -5.33 28.58 24.77
C ASN A 10 -4.30 28.44 25.89
N HIS A 11 -4.63 27.70 26.95
CA HIS A 11 -3.69 27.39 28.05
C HIS A 11 -3.23 25.92 27.96
N PHE A 12 -1.93 25.72 28.07
CA PHE A 12 -1.27 24.43 27.89
C PHE A 12 -0.14 24.23 28.92
N ALA A 13 0.16 22.99 29.27
CA ALA A 13 1.37 22.73 30.04
C ALA A 13 2.63 22.83 29.18
N ASN A 14 2.63 22.11 28.05
CA ASN A 14 3.74 22.09 27.14
C ASN A 14 3.27 22.34 25.70
N VAL A 15 3.81 23.37 25.05
CA VAL A 15 3.56 23.68 23.64
C VAL A 15 4.79 23.41 22.81
N TYR A 16 4.64 22.64 21.75
CA TYR A 16 5.67 22.48 20.74
C TYR A 16 5.22 23.21 19.46
N TYR A 17 5.89 24.31 19.13
CA TYR A 17 5.61 25.04 17.91
C TYR A 17 6.39 24.46 16.75
N PHE A 18 5.67 24.08 15.71
CA PHE A 18 6.21 23.53 14.48
C PHE A 18 5.54 24.22 13.29
N ARG A 19 6.26 25.11 12.59
CA ARG A 19 5.66 25.93 11.54
C ARG A 19 4.98 25.08 10.47
N ASN A 20 5.75 24.19 9.82
CA ASN A 20 5.28 23.36 8.73
C ASN A 20 5.55 21.89 9.05
N ILE A 21 4.50 21.11 9.22
CA ILE A 21 4.60 19.66 9.42
C ILE A 21 4.51 19.00 8.04
N ASN A 22 5.64 18.55 7.50
CA ASN A 22 5.70 17.90 6.20
C ASN A 22 5.32 16.42 6.29
N ARG A 23 5.15 15.77 5.13
CA ARG A 23 4.82 14.33 5.07
C ARG A 23 5.98 13.46 5.54
N ILE A 24 7.22 13.81 5.21
CA ILE A 24 8.43 13.05 5.50
C ILE A 24 9.52 14.00 5.99
N GLY A 25 10.18 13.64 7.08
CA GLY A 25 11.33 14.34 7.62
C GLY A 25 11.76 13.77 8.97
N GLY A 26 13.04 13.95 9.30
CA GLY A 26 13.58 13.52 10.60
C GLY A 26 12.98 14.27 11.78
N THR A 27 12.64 15.54 11.58
CA THR A 27 11.99 16.38 12.59
C THR A 27 10.52 16.04 12.76
N GLU A 28 9.82 15.64 11.70
CA GLU A 28 8.46 15.13 11.76
C GLU A 28 8.40 13.78 12.47
N GLN A 29 9.37 12.90 12.22
CA GLN A 29 9.49 11.65 12.97
C GLN A 29 9.77 11.93 14.46
N PHE A 30 10.70 12.84 14.78
CA PHE A 30 10.94 13.27 16.15
C PHE A 30 9.64 13.76 16.82
N LEU A 31 8.87 14.60 16.14
CA LEU A 31 7.60 15.12 16.65
C LEU A 31 6.60 14.00 16.97
N TYR A 32 6.53 13.00 16.12
CA TYR A 32 5.69 11.82 16.34
C TYR A 32 6.16 10.98 17.54
N GLU A 33 7.46 10.70 17.63
CA GLU A 33 8.02 9.96 18.77
C GLU A 33 7.83 10.69 20.09
N MET A 34 7.96 12.03 20.09
CA MET A 34 7.65 12.90 21.22
C MET A 34 6.17 12.77 21.63
N ALA A 35 5.25 12.90 20.67
CA ALA A 35 3.83 12.78 20.91
C ALA A 35 3.49 11.40 21.49
N LYS A 36 4.03 10.32 20.90
CA LYS A 36 3.78 8.94 21.31
C LYS A 36 4.28 8.64 22.72
N LYS A 37 5.49 9.05 23.04
CA LYS A 37 6.13 8.75 24.31
C LYS A 37 5.66 9.64 25.46
N TYR A 38 5.35 10.91 25.16
CA TYR A 38 5.13 11.92 26.16
C TYR A 38 3.72 12.54 26.18
N HIS A 39 2.72 11.91 25.52
CA HIS A 39 1.33 12.36 25.48
C HIS A 39 0.76 12.65 26.88
N LYS A 40 1.15 11.88 27.90
CA LYS A 40 0.70 12.04 29.29
C LYS A 40 1.17 13.32 29.98
N TYR A 41 2.10 14.06 29.39
CA TYR A 41 2.62 15.32 29.95
C TYR A 41 1.91 16.57 29.38
N ASP A 42 0.68 16.41 28.89
CA ASP A 42 -0.12 17.49 28.29
C ASP A 42 0.66 18.25 27.19
N LEU A 43 1.20 17.50 26.24
CA LEU A 43 1.89 18.04 25.09
C LEU A 43 0.88 18.50 24.05
N THR A 44 0.94 19.76 23.65
CA THR A 44 0.17 20.33 22.56
C THR A 44 1.08 20.73 21.40
N ILE A 45 0.74 20.35 20.19
CA ILE A 45 1.44 20.78 18.97
C ILE A 45 0.71 22.00 18.40
N LEU A 46 1.42 23.13 18.34
CA LEU A 46 0.96 24.36 17.68
C LEU A 46 1.62 24.44 16.29
N TYR A 47 0.83 24.58 15.23
CA TYR A 47 1.35 24.57 13.86
C TYR A 47 0.66 25.61 12.96
N ASP A 48 1.34 26.01 11.88
CA ASP A 48 0.75 26.89 10.87
C ASP A 48 0.17 26.09 9.70
N GLU A 49 0.97 25.16 9.14
CA GLU A 49 0.61 24.29 8.05
C GLU A 49 0.99 22.85 8.38
N ALA A 50 0.23 21.89 7.88
CA ALA A 50 0.51 20.48 8.09
C ALA A 50 0.05 19.62 6.92
N ASP A 51 0.84 18.60 6.58
CA ASP A 51 0.37 17.49 5.74
C ASP A 51 -0.79 16.79 6.43
N PHE A 52 -1.80 16.46 5.66
CA PHE A 52 -3.03 15.86 6.18
C PHE A 52 -2.77 14.56 6.96
N TYR A 53 -1.95 13.66 6.40
CA TYR A 53 -1.70 12.35 6.99
C TYR A 53 -0.89 12.45 8.29
N GLN A 54 0.15 13.29 8.30
CA GLN A 54 0.92 13.54 9.52
C GLN A 54 0.06 14.17 10.61
N LEU A 55 -0.80 15.12 10.25
CA LEU A 55 -1.70 15.75 11.22
C LEU A 55 -2.70 14.75 11.82
N MET A 56 -3.29 13.88 11.00
CA MET A 56 -4.21 12.84 11.48
C MET A 56 -3.51 11.85 12.42
N ARG A 57 -2.26 11.47 12.08
CA ARG A 57 -1.43 10.61 12.93
C ARG A 57 -1.13 11.24 14.29
N LEU A 58 -0.79 12.52 14.31
CA LEU A 58 -0.49 13.26 15.55
C LEU A 58 -1.73 13.51 16.40
N LYS A 59 -2.87 13.85 15.80
CA LYS A 59 -4.15 14.07 16.49
C LYS A 59 -4.67 12.85 17.26
N LYS A 60 -4.27 11.64 16.85
CA LYS A 60 -4.57 10.41 17.61
C LYS A 60 -3.82 10.34 18.95
N LEU A 61 -2.73 11.08 19.09
CA LEU A 61 -1.83 10.99 20.23
C LEU A 61 -1.91 12.20 21.16
N VAL A 62 -1.96 13.40 20.58
CA VAL A 62 -1.89 14.68 21.31
C VAL A 62 -2.82 15.72 20.70
N ARG A 63 -3.08 16.78 21.46
CA ARG A 63 -3.80 17.96 20.98
C ARG A 63 -2.96 18.67 19.91
N CYS A 64 -3.56 18.95 18.75
CA CYS A 64 -2.95 19.71 17.66
C CYS A 64 -3.79 20.95 17.38
N VAL A 65 -3.20 22.12 17.48
CA VAL A 65 -3.87 23.42 17.33
C VAL A 65 -3.24 24.17 16.18
N ARG A 66 -4.06 24.60 15.21
CA ARG A 66 -3.57 25.49 14.16
C ARG A 66 -3.45 26.91 14.72
N ARG A 67 -2.25 27.49 14.58
CA ARG A 67 -2.02 28.88 15.03
C ARG A 67 -2.85 29.85 14.22
N LYS A 68 -3.47 30.81 14.89
CA LYS A 68 -4.18 31.91 14.27
C LYS A 68 -3.43 33.23 14.45
N PRO A 69 -3.31 34.04 13.42
CA PRO A 69 -2.69 35.37 13.54
C PRO A 69 -3.40 36.22 14.62
N GLY A 70 -2.60 36.88 15.46
CA GLY A 70 -3.12 37.77 16.50
C GLY A 70 -3.63 37.09 17.78
N GLU A 71 -3.83 35.77 17.79
CA GLU A 71 -4.18 35.05 19.03
C GLU A 71 -2.96 34.92 19.97
N LYS A 72 -3.24 34.91 21.29
CA LYS A 72 -2.25 34.62 22.30
C LYS A 72 -2.43 33.21 22.83
N TYR A 73 -1.31 32.56 23.12
CA TYR A 73 -1.21 31.21 23.65
C TYR A 73 -0.40 31.27 24.95
N TYR A 74 -0.78 30.49 25.94
CA TYR A 74 -0.13 30.49 27.26
C TYR A 74 0.37 29.08 27.56
N ALA A 75 1.60 28.96 28.04
CA ALA A 75 2.17 27.66 28.39
C ALA A 75 3.11 27.76 29.60
N GLU A 76 3.35 26.64 30.27
CA GLU A 76 4.46 26.54 31.19
C GLU A 76 5.80 26.50 30.43
N LYS A 77 5.86 25.64 29.38
CA LYS A 77 7.03 25.51 28.53
C LYS A 77 6.66 25.57 27.03
N ALA A 78 7.45 26.30 26.28
CA ALA A 78 7.31 26.40 24.85
C ALA A 78 8.59 25.91 24.16
N PHE A 79 8.45 24.96 23.24
CA PHE A 79 9.54 24.39 22.45
C PHE A 79 9.45 24.86 21.02
N TYR A 80 10.57 25.18 20.41
CA TYR A 80 10.67 25.68 19.04
C TYR A 80 11.66 24.86 18.25
N ASN A 81 11.35 24.62 17.00
CA ASN A 81 12.22 23.92 16.05
C ASN A 81 12.41 24.75 14.79
N PHE A 82 13.64 25.06 14.41
CA PHE A 82 14.02 25.91 13.29
C PHE A 82 13.42 27.31 13.30
N ASN A 83 12.13 27.43 13.50
CA ASN A 83 11.34 28.66 13.38
C ASN A 83 10.81 29.09 14.72
N ILE A 84 10.86 30.40 14.97
CA ILE A 84 10.35 31.01 16.21
C ILE A 84 9.28 32.08 15.95
N GLU A 85 8.64 32.09 14.77
CA GLU A 85 7.67 33.14 14.41
C GLU A 85 6.51 33.26 15.40
N ALA A 86 6.15 32.17 16.06
CA ALA A 86 5.11 32.17 17.10
C ALA A 86 5.58 32.72 18.45
N ILE A 87 6.88 32.99 18.66
CA ILE A 87 7.44 33.32 19.99
C ILE A 87 6.79 34.56 20.65
N ASN A 88 6.34 35.53 19.84
CA ASN A 88 5.65 36.71 20.35
C ASN A 88 4.16 36.49 20.64
N GLN A 89 3.60 35.38 20.16
CA GLN A 89 2.22 34.99 20.44
C GLN A 89 2.12 33.98 21.57
N ILE A 90 3.25 33.33 21.93
CA ILE A 90 3.31 32.39 23.04
C ILE A 90 3.91 33.09 24.27
N GLU A 91 3.15 33.14 25.35
CA GLU A 91 3.61 33.55 26.67
C GLU A 91 3.89 32.31 27.51
N ALA A 92 5.16 32.04 27.78
CA ALA A 92 5.60 30.88 28.55
C ALA A 92 6.63 31.24 29.60
N LYS A 93 6.73 30.41 30.65
CA LYS A 93 7.79 30.59 31.68
C LYS A 93 9.16 30.22 31.11
N GLU A 94 9.21 29.20 30.28
CA GLU A 94 10.42 28.75 29.60
C GLU A 94 10.20 28.67 28.09
N HIS A 95 11.12 29.27 27.33
CA HIS A 95 11.18 29.16 25.88
C HIS A 95 12.43 28.41 25.50
N ILE A 96 12.28 27.20 25.00
CA ILE A 96 13.38 26.28 24.72
C ILE A 96 13.53 26.11 23.19
N PHE A 97 14.70 26.44 22.66
CA PHE A 97 14.99 26.21 21.26
C PHE A 97 15.68 24.86 21.07
N ILE A 98 15.13 23.99 20.23
CA ILE A 98 15.67 22.66 19.97
C ILE A 98 16.52 22.67 18.71
N CYS A 99 17.77 22.25 18.86
CA CYS A 99 18.75 22.18 17.79
C CYS A 99 18.84 20.76 17.21
N HIS A 100 18.18 20.56 16.08
CA HIS A 100 18.16 19.29 15.35
C HIS A 100 19.25 19.17 14.28
N ALA A 101 19.96 20.25 13.96
CA ALA A 101 20.93 20.28 12.88
C ALA A 101 22.20 21.03 13.28
N ILE A 102 23.24 20.83 12.51
CA ILE A 102 24.47 21.62 12.55
C ILE A 102 24.24 22.84 11.65
N TYR A 103 23.72 23.91 12.22
CA TYR A 103 23.23 25.08 11.47
C TYR A 103 24.33 25.82 10.69
N GLN A 104 25.58 25.78 11.16
CA GLN A 104 26.72 26.38 10.48
C GLN A 104 26.96 25.77 9.09
N GLU A 105 26.86 24.44 8.98
CA GLU A 105 27.04 23.74 7.71
C GLU A 105 25.87 24.00 6.73
N LEU A 106 24.69 24.36 7.27
CA LEU A 106 23.52 24.70 6.48
C LEU A 106 23.47 26.17 6.07
N GLY A 107 24.47 26.99 6.48
CA GLY A 107 24.44 28.43 6.25
C GLY A 107 23.29 29.16 6.95
N TYR A 108 22.71 28.56 7.99
CA TYR A 108 21.58 29.08 8.73
C TYR A 108 22.04 29.58 10.11
N LYS A 109 21.66 30.82 10.47
CA LYS A 109 21.88 31.36 11.80
C LYS A 109 20.70 31.00 12.69
N PRO A 110 20.85 30.08 13.69
CA PRO A 110 19.77 29.78 14.61
C PRO A 110 19.48 31.00 15.51
N PRO A 111 18.24 31.19 15.93
CA PRO A 111 17.80 32.37 16.72
C PRO A 111 18.16 32.23 18.21
N ILE A 112 19.38 31.73 18.52
CA ILE A 112 19.80 31.50 19.90
C ILE A 112 20.00 32.80 20.71
N ASP A 113 20.24 33.91 20.04
CA ASP A 113 20.36 35.26 20.61
C ASP A 113 19.02 35.93 20.94
N HIS A 114 17.88 35.32 20.52
CA HIS A 114 16.56 35.91 20.78
C HIS A 114 16.30 36.06 22.30
N PRO A 115 15.88 37.27 22.80
CA PRO A 115 15.79 37.54 24.23
C PRO A 115 14.77 36.66 24.98
N LYS A 116 13.71 36.20 24.33
CA LYS A 116 12.74 35.29 24.96
C LYS A 116 13.24 33.83 25.06
N ILE A 117 14.23 33.39 24.28
CA ILE A 117 14.77 32.04 24.41
C ILE A 117 15.55 31.95 25.74
N THR A 118 15.08 31.07 26.64
CA THR A 118 15.62 30.89 27.98
C THR A 118 16.64 29.74 28.08
N ALA A 119 16.55 28.76 27.17
CA ALA A 119 17.46 27.63 27.12
C ALA A 119 17.53 27.04 25.71
N LEU A 120 18.63 26.33 25.47
CA LEU A 120 18.87 25.58 24.21
C LEU A 120 18.87 24.09 24.53
N LEU A 121 18.28 23.29 23.63
CA LEU A 121 18.30 21.83 23.71
C LEU A 121 19.08 21.27 22.52
N ALA A 122 20.13 20.52 22.81
CA ALA A 122 20.93 19.80 21.81
C ALA A 122 20.51 18.34 21.76
N VAL A 123 20.19 17.82 20.59
CA VAL A 123 19.72 16.44 20.41
C VAL A 123 20.85 15.40 20.42
N SER A 124 22.10 15.83 20.55
CA SER A 124 23.28 14.96 20.69
C SER A 124 24.42 15.68 21.38
N LYS A 125 25.42 14.92 21.84
CA LYS A 125 26.68 15.50 22.38
C LYS A 125 27.41 16.33 21.33
N TYR A 126 27.40 15.90 20.08
CA TYR A 126 28.02 16.64 18.98
C TYR A 126 27.29 17.97 18.74
N ALA A 127 25.96 17.95 18.64
CA ALA A 127 25.15 19.17 18.52
C ALA A 127 25.38 20.13 19.71
N LYS A 128 25.51 19.61 20.93
CA LYS A 128 25.84 20.42 22.12
C LYS A 128 27.17 21.16 21.92
N LYS A 129 28.23 20.45 21.54
CA LYS A 129 29.55 21.05 21.30
C LYS A 129 29.50 22.14 20.21
N GLN A 130 28.73 21.92 19.15
CA GLN A 130 28.58 22.93 18.09
C GLN A 130 27.82 24.18 18.58
N LEU A 131 26.80 23.99 19.43
CA LEU A 131 26.09 25.10 20.04
C LEU A 131 26.98 25.92 20.98
N GLU A 132 27.78 25.26 21.83
CA GLU A 132 28.75 25.92 22.73
C GLU A 132 29.72 26.80 21.94
N LEU A 133 30.23 26.31 20.80
CA LEU A 133 31.06 27.10 19.93
C LEU A 133 30.32 28.29 19.31
N GLN A 134 29.09 28.10 18.94
CA GLN A 134 28.25 29.14 18.33
C GLN A 134 27.87 30.23 19.34
N GLU A 135 27.55 29.86 20.58
CA GLU A 135 27.33 30.81 21.65
C GLU A 135 28.58 31.72 21.89
N GLN A 136 29.75 31.12 21.91
CA GLN A 136 31.04 31.89 22.00
C GLN A 136 31.17 32.90 20.86
N VAL A 137 30.90 32.49 19.62
CA VAL A 137 31.00 33.37 18.45
C VAL A 137 29.94 34.50 18.50
N MET A 138 28.75 34.20 19.01
CA MET A 138 27.64 35.16 19.05
C MET A 138 27.60 36.00 20.33
N GLY A 139 28.44 35.69 21.31
CA GLY A 139 28.42 36.36 22.65
C GLY A 139 27.14 36.09 23.43
N VAL A 140 26.59 34.91 23.29
CA VAL A 140 25.36 34.43 23.96
C VAL A 140 25.78 33.48 25.07
N ASP A 141 25.11 33.55 26.22
CA ASP A 141 25.31 32.63 27.34
C ASP A 141 23.93 32.12 27.81
N LYS A 142 23.54 30.96 27.35
CA LYS A 142 22.29 30.32 27.73
C LYS A 142 22.52 28.86 28.15
N PRO A 143 21.71 28.32 29.05
CA PRO A 143 21.82 26.91 29.45
C PRO A 143 21.61 25.99 28.22
N ILE A 144 22.60 25.12 27.91
CA ILE A 144 22.51 24.10 26.88
C ILE A 144 22.20 22.75 27.52
N ILE A 145 20.99 22.27 27.32
CA ILE A 145 20.52 20.96 27.77
C ILE A 145 20.82 19.94 26.66
N GLN A 146 21.47 18.83 26.99
CA GLN A 146 21.66 17.73 26.04
C GLN A 146 20.61 16.64 26.32
N CYS A 147 19.81 16.31 25.30
CA CYS A 147 18.83 15.24 25.38
C CYS A 147 18.68 14.58 24.00
N TYR A 148 18.90 13.26 23.94
CA TYR A 148 18.72 12.54 22.71
C TYR A 148 17.23 12.50 22.30
N ASN A 149 16.98 12.45 21.00
CA ASN A 149 15.63 12.27 20.48
C ASN A 149 15.00 10.98 21.03
N PRO A 150 13.73 10.99 21.38
CA PRO A 150 13.05 9.77 21.75
C PRO A 150 12.96 8.83 20.53
N LEU A 151 13.08 7.55 20.79
CA LEU A 151 12.86 6.50 19.82
C LEU A 151 12.09 5.39 20.52
N MET A 152 10.92 5.06 19.99
CA MET A 152 10.09 3.95 20.45
C MET A 152 9.98 2.94 19.33
N LEU A 153 10.81 1.91 19.41
CA LEU A 153 10.70 0.77 18.50
C LEU A 153 9.54 -0.12 18.98
N GLU A 154 8.53 -0.21 18.17
CA GLU A 154 7.49 -1.24 18.23
C GLU A 154 7.75 -2.22 17.09
N GLU A 155 7.28 -3.45 17.23
CA GLU A 155 7.26 -4.34 16.07
C GLU A 155 6.40 -3.64 14.99
N PRO A 156 6.97 -3.39 13.80
CA PRO A 156 6.22 -2.74 12.76
C PRO A 156 5.07 -3.64 12.31
N ASP A 157 3.91 -3.05 12.07
CA ASP A 157 2.83 -3.76 11.40
C ASP A 157 3.35 -4.33 10.08
N LYS A 158 2.98 -5.57 9.81
CA LYS A 158 3.39 -6.22 8.57
C LYS A 158 2.79 -5.49 7.37
N VAL A 159 3.64 -5.09 6.43
CA VAL A 159 3.19 -4.61 5.12
C VAL A 159 2.81 -5.81 4.27
N VAL A 160 1.55 -5.94 3.86
CA VAL A 160 1.10 -6.97 2.94
C VAL A 160 1.56 -6.62 1.53
N ARG A 161 2.28 -7.54 0.88
CA ARG A 161 2.84 -7.35 -0.46
C ARG A 161 1.98 -8.03 -1.51
N LEU A 162 1.43 -7.23 -2.41
CA LEU A 162 0.69 -7.71 -3.57
C LEU A 162 1.50 -7.50 -4.84
N ILE A 163 1.34 -8.39 -5.80
CA ILE A 163 1.98 -8.30 -7.11
C ILE A 163 0.97 -8.59 -8.22
N SER A 164 1.11 -7.88 -9.33
CA SER A 164 0.49 -8.21 -10.61
C SER A 164 1.51 -8.11 -11.74
N ALA A 165 1.44 -9.02 -12.69
CA ALA A 165 2.24 -8.98 -13.92
C ALA A 165 1.29 -9.14 -15.11
N CYS A 166 0.67 -8.03 -15.56
CA CYS A 166 -0.38 -8.08 -16.56
C CYS A 166 -0.48 -6.78 -17.36
N ARG A 167 -1.12 -6.86 -18.53
CA ARG A 167 -1.48 -5.68 -19.33
C ARG A 167 -2.75 -5.05 -18.75
N LEU A 168 -2.70 -3.77 -18.38
CA LEU A 168 -3.87 -3.04 -17.90
C LEU A 168 -4.52 -2.15 -18.96
N ALA A 169 -3.91 -2.07 -20.16
CA ALA A 169 -4.33 -1.18 -21.23
C ALA A 169 -5.61 -1.61 -21.97
N ASP A 170 -6.06 -2.85 -21.81
CA ASP A 170 -7.16 -3.39 -22.64
C ASP A 170 -8.27 -4.00 -21.77
N ASN A 171 -8.58 -3.61 -20.68
CA ASN A 171 -9.61 -4.10 -19.74
C ASN A 171 -9.82 -5.65 -19.67
N THR A 172 -9.15 -6.44 -20.55
CA THR A 172 -9.21 -7.92 -20.54
C THR A 172 -8.60 -8.47 -19.27
N LYS A 173 -7.63 -7.75 -18.71
CA LYS A 173 -6.96 -8.06 -17.46
C LYS A 173 -7.57 -7.36 -16.23
N GLY A 174 -8.81 -6.84 -16.38
CA GLY A 174 -9.60 -6.35 -15.27
C GLY A 174 -9.15 -5.01 -14.70
N GLY A 175 -8.70 -4.09 -15.53
CA GLY A 175 -8.24 -2.77 -15.07
C GLY A 175 -9.26 -2.05 -14.18
N LYS A 176 -10.56 -2.07 -14.52
CA LYS A 176 -11.61 -1.48 -13.69
C LYS A 176 -11.68 -2.14 -12.30
N ARG A 177 -11.66 -3.47 -12.23
CA ARG A 177 -11.68 -4.20 -10.94
C ARG A 177 -10.43 -3.92 -10.12
N THR A 178 -9.27 -3.78 -10.78
CA THR A 178 -8.02 -3.37 -10.14
C THR A 178 -8.18 -2.01 -9.47
N MET A 179 -8.78 -1.03 -10.14
CA MET A 179 -9.02 0.29 -9.56
C MET A 179 -9.98 0.27 -8.37
N GLU A 180 -11.07 -0.52 -8.45
CA GLU A 180 -12.00 -0.66 -7.33
C GLU A 180 -11.32 -1.33 -6.12
N LEU A 181 -10.51 -2.37 -6.35
CA LEU A 181 -9.76 -3.04 -5.29
C LEU A 181 -8.72 -2.11 -4.64
N ILE A 182 -8.00 -1.30 -5.42
CA ILE A 182 -7.07 -0.30 -4.88
C ILE A 182 -7.79 0.67 -3.94
N LYS A 183 -8.93 1.23 -4.38
CA LYS A 183 -9.72 2.15 -3.55
C LYS A 183 -10.20 1.51 -2.25
N ALA A 184 -10.66 0.27 -2.33
CA ALA A 184 -11.13 -0.47 -1.16
C ALA A 184 -9.99 -0.79 -0.18
N LEU A 185 -8.82 -1.20 -0.69
CA LEU A 185 -7.61 -1.43 0.12
C LEU A 185 -7.12 -0.14 0.79
N ASP A 186 -7.06 0.98 0.06
CA ASP A 186 -6.65 2.26 0.63
C ASP A 186 -7.59 2.68 1.77
N ARG A 187 -8.91 2.63 1.55
CA ARG A 187 -9.91 2.93 2.57
C ARG A 187 -9.75 2.03 3.81
N TYR A 188 -9.64 0.72 3.62
CA TYR A 188 -9.49 -0.23 4.72
C TYR A 188 -8.21 0.02 5.52
N CYS A 189 -7.11 0.32 4.85
CA CYS A 189 -5.84 0.65 5.49
C CYS A 189 -5.92 1.91 6.35
N ASP A 190 -6.56 2.97 5.83
CA ASP A 190 -6.75 4.22 6.56
C ASP A 190 -7.62 4.02 7.81
N GLU A 191 -8.68 3.21 7.72
CA GLU A 191 -9.60 2.92 8.82
C GLU A 191 -9.00 2.00 9.90
N ASN A 192 -8.19 1.01 9.49
CA ASN A 192 -7.70 -0.06 10.35
C ASN A 192 -6.20 0.02 10.69
N ASN A 193 -5.51 1.07 10.28
CA ASN A 193 -4.06 1.23 10.45
C ASN A 193 -3.27 0.02 9.91
N LYS A 194 -3.69 -0.50 8.75
CA LYS A 194 -3.01 -1.57 8.03
C LYS A 194 -2.18 -0.99 6.89
N HIS A 195 -1.25 -1.79 6.38
CA HIS A 195 -0.35 -1.33 5.32
C HIS A 195 -0.23 -2.39 4.24
N TYR A 196 -0.28 -1.95 2.98
CA TYR A 196 0.02 -2.81 1.85
C TYR A 196 0.95 -2.09 0.86
N LEU A 197 1.62 -2.88 0.03
CA LEU A 197 2.34 -2.40 -1.14
C LEU A 197 1.97 -3.30 -2.32
N TRP A 198 1.38 -2.71 -3.35
CA TRP A 198 1.05 -3.43 -4.58
C TRP A 198 1.97 -3.03 -5.72
N THR A 199 2.81 -3.95 -6.15
CA THR A 199 3.68 -3.75 -7.33
C THR A 199 2.99 -4.30 -8.58
N ILE A 200 2.77 -3.46 -9.58
CA ILE A 200 2.13 -3.83 -10.84
C ILE A 200 3.14 -3.70 -11.99
N PHE A 201 3.56 -4.82 -12.55
CA PHE A 201 4.38 -4.86 -13.76
C PHE A 201 3.46 -4.80 -14.98
N THR A 202 3.50 -3.69 -15.74
CA THR A 202 2.65 -3.48 -16.90
C THR A 202 3.35 -2.63 -17.95
N ASN A 203 3.01 -2.84 -19.23
CA ASN A 203 3.50 -2.03 -20.33
C ASN A 203 2.59 -0.83 -20.68
N GLY A 204 1.57 -0.59 -19.86
CA GLY A 204 0.66 0.53 -19.97
C GLY A 204 -0.61 0.30 -19.15
N SER A 205 -1.30 1.38 -18.87
CA SER A 205 -2.61 1.37 -18.20
C SER A 205 -3.45 2.52 -18.76
N ASP A 206 -4.70 2.24 -19.07
CA ASP A 206 -5.69 3.26 -19.42
C ASP A 206 -6.25 3.96 -18.18
N TYR A 207 -5.83 3.53 -17.00
CA TYR A 207 -6.27 4.04 -15.71
C TYR A 207 -5.15 4.83 -15.02
N GLU A 208 -5.48 6.00 -14.52
CA GLU A 208 -4.58 6.78 -13.68
C GLU A 208 -4.62 6.25 -12.24
N ILE A 209 -3.53 5.63 -11.81
CA ILE A 209 -3.40 5.06 -10.47
C ILE A 209 -2.72 6.08 -9.56
N LYS A 210 -3.45 6.62 -8.59
CA LYS A 210 -2.98 7.68 -7.67
C LYS A 210 -2.69 7.20 -6.24
N SER A 211 -2.91 5.92 -5.94
CA SER A 211 -2.64 5.40 -4.61
C SER A 211 -1.15 5.49 -4.25
N PRO A 212 -0.81 5.97 -3.06
CA PRO A 212 0.58 5.98 -2.57
C PRO A 212 1.10 4.57 -2.26
N ASN A 213 0.21 3.59 -2.18
CA ASN A 213 0.51 2.19 -1.85
C ASN A 213 0.72 1.33 -3.10
N VAL A 214 0.65 1.93 -4.32
CA VAL A 214 0.79 1.20 -5.59
C VAL A 214 2.00 1.68 -6.37
N ALA A 215 2.89 0.75 -6.70
CA ALA A 215 4.06 0.99 -7.54
C ALA A 215 3.84 0.41 -8.94
N ILE A 216 3.81 1.28 -9.96
CA ILE A 216 3.76 0.87 -11.36
C ILE A 216 5.17 0.68 -11.89
N MET A 217 5.46 -0.52 -12.37
CA MET A 217 6.77 -0.92 -12.88
C MET A 217 6.68 -1.30 -14.35
N LYS A 218 7.76 -1.04 -15.08
CA LYS A 218 7.89 -1.52 -16.47
C LYS A 218 7.91 -3.05 -16.50
N PRO A 219 7.41 -3.67 -17.60
CA PRO A 219 7.42 -5.12 -17.74
C PRO A 219 8.84 -5.68 -17.65
N ARG A 220 8.97 -6.85 -17.05
CA ARG A 220 10.23 -7.58 -16.92
C ARG A 220 10.06 -9.01 -17.39
N VAL A 221 11.15 -9.62 -17.88
CA VAL A 221 11.18 -11.04 -18.24
C VAL A 221 11.30 -11.92 -16.99
N ASP A 222 11.97 -11.40 -15.97
CA ASP A 222 12.32 -12.10 -14.71
C ASP A 222 11.43 -11.61 -13.53
N VAL A 223 10.12 -11.80 -13.63
CA VAL A 223 9.18 -11.42 -12.56
C VAL A 223 9.10 -12.42 -11.41
N ARG A 224 9.58 -13.66 -11.61
CA ARG A 224 9.49 -14.76 -10.62
C ARG A 224 10.05 -14.41 -9.23
N PRO A 225 11.23 -13.77 -9.10
CA PRO A 225 11.73 -13.38 -7.77
C PRO A 225 10.79 -12.44 -7.02
N PHE A 226 10.12 -11.53 -7.75
CA PHE A 226 9.15 -10.60 -7.16
C PHE A 226 7.85 -11.30 -6.75
N ILE A 227 7.40 -12.30 -7.54
CA ILE A 227 6.26 -13.14 -7.18
C ILE A 227 6.59 -13.89 -5.88
N ALA A 228 7.74 -14.57 -5.82
CA ALA A 228 8.14 -15.35 -4.66
C ALA A 228 8.28 -14.54 -3.35
N ASP A 229 8.59 -13.23 -3.45
CA ASP A 229 8.70 -12.31 -2.31
C ASP A 229 7.37 -11.61 -1.93
N SER A 230 6.26 -12.02 -2.55
CA SER A 230 4.94 -11.42 -2.31
C SER A 230 4.07 -12.29 -1.41
N ASP A 231 3.05 -11.68 -0.79
CA ASP A 231 2.02 -12.41 -0.03
C ASP A 231 0.87 -12.86 -0.94
N TRP A 232 0.57 -12.07 -1.97
CA TRP A 232 -0.50 -12.31 -2.93
C TRP A 232 -0.10 -11.98 -4.36
N LEU A 233 -0.40 -12.88 -5.30
CA LEU A 233 -0.52 -12.54 -6.71
C LEU A 233 -1.97 -12.13 -7.00
N VAL A 234 -2.16 -10.97 -7.62
CA VAL A 234 -3.48 -10.46 -8.00
C VAL A 234 -3.67 -10.57 -9.51
N GLN A 235 -4.67 -11.36 -9.94
CA GLN A 235 -4.99 -11.62 -11.33
C GLN A 235 -6.50 -11.49 -11.57
N LEU A 236 -6.96 -10.28 -11.92
CA LEU A 236 -8.37 -9.94 -12.05
C LEU A 236 -8.89 -10.00 -13.50
N SER A 237 -8.32 -10.87 -14.31
CA SER A 237 -8.68 -11.04 -15.72
C SER A 237 -10.15 -11.41 -15.92
N ASN A 238 -10.69 -11.11 -17.11
CA ASN A 238 -11.92 -11.73 -17.59
C ASN A 238 -11.70 -13.24 -17.79
N ASP A 239 -12.77 -14.02 -17.91
CA ASP A 239 -12.68 -15.48 -18.09
C ASP A 239 -12.17 -15.86 -19.48
N MET A 240 -10.94 -15.47 -19.78
CA MET A 240 -10.23 -15.69 -21.05
C MET A 240 -8.87 -16.36 -20.84
N GLU A 241 -8.55 -16.70 -19.60
CA GLU A 241 -7.27 -17.36 -19.28
C GLU A 241 -7.35 -18.85 -19.61
N SER A 242 -6.34 -19.34 -20.33
CA SER A 242 -6.26 -20.76 -20.71
C SER A 242 -5.42 -21.61 -19.76
N TYR A 243 -4.36 -21.05 -19.18
CA TYR A 243 -3.47 -21.75 -18.25
C TYR A 243 -2.99 -20.84 -17.09
N CYS A 244 -2.79 -19.54 -17.37
CA CYS A 244 -2.31 -18.53 -16.43
C CYS A 244 -1.02 -18.92 -15.70
N TYR A 245 0.13 -18.81 -16.37
CA TYR A 245 1.45 -19.14 -15.80
C TYR A 245 1.71 -18.45 -14.47
N SER A 246 1.41 -17.16 -14.34
CA SER A 246 1.67 -16.40 -13.13
C SER A 246 0.95 -16.95 -11.91
N ILE A 247 -0.27 -17.47 -12.05
CA ILE A 247 -1.02 -18.12 -10.97
C ILE A 247 -0.30 -19.40 -10.52
N ASN A 248 0.07 -20.26 -11.49
CA ASN A 248 0.77 -21.50 -11.17
C ASN A 248 2.14 -21.24 -10.54
N GLU A 249 2.88 -20.26 -11.04
CA GLU A 249 4.16 -19.83 -10.46
C GLU A 249 4.00 -19.32 -9.03
N ALA A 250 3.00 -18.48 -8.77
CA ALA A 250 2.73 -17.98 -7.43
C ALA A 250 2.42 -19.12 -6.44
N LEU A 251 1.52 -20.01 -6.83
CA LEU A 251 1.12 -21.15 -5.99
C LEU A 251 2.29 -22.12 -5.72
N GLU A 252 3.15 -22.39 -6.71
CA GLU A 252 4.36 -23.21 -6.54
C GLU A 252 5.37 -22.57 -5.56
N TYR A 253 5.46 -21.23 -5.54
CA TYR A 253 6.25 -20.51 -4.54
C TYR A 253 5.55 -20.37 -3.19
N GLY A 254 4.37 -20.96 -3.03
CA GLY A 254 3.57 -20.82 -1.82
C GLY A 254 2.97 -19.42 -1.65
N VAL A 255 2.85 -18.63 -2.70
CA VAL A 255 2.20 -17.31 -2.70
C VAL A 255 0.71 -17.49 -2.96
N ARG A 256 -0.13 -16.86 -2.15
CA ARG A 256 -1.59 -16.89 -2.32
C ARG A 256 -2.00 -16.15 -3.59
N VAL A 257 -3.16 -16.49 -4.15
CA VAL A 257 -3.69 -15.84 -5.35
C VAL A 257 -5.03 -15.19 -5.05
N LEU A 258 -5.21 -13.97 -5.53
CA LEU A 258 -6.47 -13.24 -5.57
C LEU A 258 -6.91 -13.15 -7.02
N THR A 259 -8.00 -13.82 -7.36
CA THR A 259 -8.45 -13.95 -8.75
C THR A 259 -9.92 -13.57 -8.88
N THR A 260 -10.37 -13.34 -10.09
CA THR A 260 -11.78 -13.45 -10.46
C THR A 260 -12.17 -14.93 -10.58
N PRO A 261 -13.47 -15.29 -10.71
CA PRO A 261 -13.92 -16.68 -10.87
C PRO A 261 -13.51 -17.28 -12.23
N LEU A 262 -12.22 -17.42 -12.46
CA LEU A 262 -11.68 -17.94 -13.72
C LEU A 262 -12.01 -19.42 -13.90
N SER A 263 -12.54 -19.80 -15.06
CA SER A 263 -12.90 -21.18 -15.38
C SER A 263 -11.72 -22.13 -15.30
N VAL A 264 -10.53 -21.71 -15.72
CA VAL A 264 -9.29 -22.49 -15.66
C VAL A 264 -8.88 -22.87 -14.24
N MET A 265 -9.25 -22.09 -13.23
CA MET A 265 -8.95 -22.38 -11.83
C MET A 265 -9.62 -23.65 -11.32
N LYS A 266 -10.70 -24.13 -11.99
CA LYS A 266 -11.38 -25.39 -11.65
C LYS A 266 -10.56 -26.62 -12.04
N GLU A 267 -9.58 -26.45 -12.93
CA GLU A 267 -8.67 -27.52 -13.38
C GLU A 267 -7.46 -27.67 -12.45
N PHE A 268 -7.24 -26.67 -11.59
CA PHE A 268 -6.12 -26.66 -10.65
C PHE A 268 -6.60 -27.11 -9.28
N ASP A 269 -5.83 -27.98 -8.64
CA ASP A 269 -6.10 -28.41 -7.26
C ASP A 269 -5.58 -27.34 -6.27
N VAL A 270 -6.21 -26.16 -6.28
CA VAL A 270 -5.79 -25.02 -5.48
C VAL A 270 -6.37 -25.13 -4.07
N PRO A 271 -5.53 -25.13 -3.02
CA PRO A 271 -6.02 -25.12 -1.65
C PRO A 271 -6.89 -23.88 -1.37
N LYS A 272 -8.01 -24.07 -0.66
CA LYS A 272 -8.95 -22.98 -0.35
C LYS A 272 -8.30 -21.80 0.36
N CYS A 273 -7.33 -22.06 1.25
CA CYS A 273 -6.58 -21.02 1.95
C CYS A 273 -5.62 -20.22 1.05
N ALA A 274 -5.33 -20.74 -0.15
CA ALA A 274 -4.42 -20.12 -1.11
C ALA A 274 -5.14 -19.31 -2.20
N ASN A 275 -6.47 -19.42 -2.31
CA ASN A 275 -7.24 -18.76 -3.34
C ASN A 275 -8.34 -17.87 -2.74
N LEU A 276 -8.29 -16.60 -3.08
CA LEU A 276 -9.31 -15.61 -2.75
C LEU A 276 -9.98 -15.13 -4.05
N ILE A 277 -11.29 -15.13 -4.07
CA ILE A 277 -12.05 -14.82 -5.29
C ILE A 277 -12.78 -13.50 -5.13
N LEU A 278 -12.50 -12.56 -6.03
CA LEU A 278 -13.24 -11.32 -6.18
C LEU A 278 -14.31 -11.53 -7.27
N ASP A 279 -15.56 -11.25 -6.94
CA ASP A 279 -16.67 -11.35 -7.88
C ASP A 279 -16.50 -10.44 -9.10
N TRP A 280 -17.12 -10.82 -10.21
CA TRP A 280 -17.04 -10.07 -11.47
C TRP A 280 -17.45 -8.59 -11.32
N ASN A 281 -18.42 -8.31 -10.46
CA ASN A 281 -18.94 -6.98 -10.19
C ASN A 281 -18.38 -6.34 -8.91
N CYS A 282 -17.39 -6.99 -8.27
CA CYS A 282 -16.79 -6.57 -7.00
C CYS A 282 -17.79 -6.49 -5.82
N GLU A 283 -18.85 -7.27 -5.82
CA GLU A 283 -19.90 -7.23 -4.78
C GLU A 283 -19.37 -7.67 -3.40
N ASN A 284 -18.38 -8.59 -3.39
CA ASN A 284 -17.74 -9.09 -2.18
C ASN A 284 -16.42 -8.38 -1.83
N ILE A 285 -16.19 -7.17 -2.35
CA ILE A 285 -14.89 -6.51 -2.26
C ILE A 285 -14.44 -6.24 -0.82
N ASP A 286 -15.36 -5.89 0.07
CA ASP A 286 -15.03 -5.59 1.48
C ASP A 286 -14.58 -6.88 2.21
N GLU A 287 -15.24 -8.03 1.99
CA GLU A 287 -14.79 -9.34 2.51
C GLU A 287 -13.41 -9.71 1.96
N VAL A 288 -13.19 -9.49 0.66
CA VAL A 288 -11.90 -9.77 0.00
C VAL A 288 -10.79 -8.94 0.64
N VAL A 289 -11.04 -7.66 0.87
CA VAL A 289 -10.07 -6.75 1.48
C VAL A 289 -9.70 -7.19 2.90
N GLU A 290 -10.66 -7.54 3.74
CA GLU A 290 -10.39 -8.07 5.09
C GLU A 290 -9.49 -9.31 5.03
N ARG A 291 -9.81 -10.26 4.17
CA ARG A 291 -9.07 -11.51 4.02
C ARG A 291 -7.66 -11.35 3.44
N VAL A 292 -7.40 -10.28 2.70
CA VAL A 292 -6.04 -9.94 2.24
C VAL A 292 -5.09 -9.78 3.42
N PHE A 293 -5.56 -9.24 4.55
CA PHE A 293 -4.75 -8.99 5.75
C PHE A 293 -4.74 -10.15 6.76
N GLU A 294 -5.46 -11.24 6.48
CA GLU A 294 -5.41 -12.44 7.33
C GLU A 294 -4.02 -13.11 7.30
N PRO A 295 -3.62 -13.71 8.42
CA PRO A 295 -2.38 -14.48 8.49
C PRO A 295 -2.31 -15.54 7.40
N LYS A 296 -1.13 -15.71 6.82
CA LYS A 296 -0.91 -16.71 5.77
C LYS A 296 -0.83 -18.12 6.38
N GLU A 297 -1.73 -18.97 5.97
CA GLU A 297 -1.63 -20.41 6.25
C GLU A 297 -0.61 -21.07 5.31
N LYS A 298 0.09 -22.07 5.81
CA LYS A 298 0.98 -22.88 4.98
C LYS A 298 0.17 -23.83 4.11
N PHE A 299 0.48 -23.86 2.83
CA PHE A 299 -0.11 -24.80 1.88
C PHE A 299 0.98 -25.38 0.96
N VAL A 300 0.64 -26.48 0.31
CA VAL A 300 1.47 -27.11 -0.72
C VAL A 300 0.64 -27.19 -1.99
N TYR A 301 1.20 -26.75 -3.08
CA TYR A 301 0.61 -26.81 -4.40
C TYR A 301 1.63 -27.38 -5.40
N LYS A 302 1.15 -28.09 -6.39
CA LYS A 302 1.94 -28.51 -7.55
C LYS A 302 1.14 -28.25 -8.82
N ALA A 303 1.75 -27.56 -9.75
CA ALA A 303 1.16 -27.31 -11.05
C ALA A 303 0.84 -28.64 -11.79
N PRO A 304 -0.17 -28.64 -12.67
CA PRO A 304 -0.52 -29.80 -13.47
C PRO A 304 0.69 -30.32 -14.23
N LYS A 305 0.83 -31.65 -14.23
CA LYS A 305 1.93 -32.31 -14.94
C LYS A 305 1.79 -32.10 -16.45
N THR A 306 2.87 -31.70 -17.06
CA THR A 306 2.97 -31.62 -18.52
C THR A 306 3.31 -32.97 -19.16
N HIS A 307 2.90 -33.18 -20.41
CA HIS A 307 3.22 -34.35 -21.21
C HIS A 307 3.85 -33.96 -22.56
N TRP A 308 4.44 -32.78 -22.63
CA TRP A 308 5.10 -32.27 -23.84
C TRP A 308 6.23 -33.19 -24.32
N ASP A 309 6.94 -33.86 -23.41
CA ASP A 309 7.93 -34.87 -23.71
C ASP A 309 7.38 -35.95 -24.62
N ARG A 310 6.14 -36.42 -24.38
CA ARG A 310 5.48 -37.43 -25.25
C ARG A 310 5.18 -36.85 -26.64
N LEU A 311 4.66 -35.62 -26.68
CA LEU A 311 4.34 -34.93 -27.94
C LEU A 311 5.56 -34.62 -28.80
N LEU A 312 6.70 -34.39 -28.18
CA LEU A 312 7.95 -34.10 -28.89
C LEU A 312 8.63 -35.38 -29.41
N VAL A 313 8.44 -36.54 -28.76
CA VAL A 313 9.08 -37.79 -29.09
C VAL A 313 8.19 -38.68 -30.00
N HIS A 314 6.85 -38.63 -29.79
CA HIS A 314 5.91 -39.47 -30.51
C HIS A 314 5.18 -38.68 -31.62
N LYS A 315 4.79 -39.40 -32.70
CA LYS A 315 3.96 -38.79 -33.76
C LYS A 315 2.55 -38.54 -33.19
N PRO A 316 1.85 -37.48 -33.64
CA PRO A 316 0.47 -37.20 -33.20
C PRO A 316 -0.49 -38.41 -33.43
N SER A 317 -0.24 -39.25 -34.41
CA SER A 317 -0.98 -40.48 -34.69
C SER A 317 -0.87 -41.55 -33.60
N ASP A 318 0.13 -41.47 -32.72
CA ASP A 318 0.36 -42.44 -31.63
C ASP A 318 -0.49 -42.16 -30.39
N TYR A 319 -1.21 -41.04 -30.41
CA TYR A 319 -2.18 -40.70 -29.37
C TYR A 319 -3.54 -41.29 -29.73
N THR A 320 -3.78 -42.52 -29.35
CA THR A 320 -5.13 -43.09 -29.33
C THR A 320 -5.91 -42.44 -28.20
N TYR A 321 -6.83 -41.53 -28.53
CA TYR A 321 -7.85 -41.09 -27.61
C TYR A 321 -8.63 -42.32 -27.10
N LYS A 322 -8.52 -42.66 -25.83
CA LYS A 322 -9.22 -43.79 -25.23
C LYS A 322 -10.74 -43.61 -25.15
N GLU A 323 -11.25 -42.47 -25.50
CA GLU A 323 -12.68 -42.19 -25.57
C GLU A 323 -13.07 -41.88 -27.00
N ASN A 324 -14.14 -42.50 -27.48
CA ASN A 324 -14.73 -42.31 -28.82
C ASN A 324 -15.36 -40.90 -28.94
N LYS A 325 -14.60 -39.87 -28.71
CA LYS A 325 -15.04 -38.48 -28.89
C LYS A 325 -14.18 -37.80 -29.93
N MET A 326 -14.81 -37.00 -30.76
CA MET A 326 -14.13 -36.18 -31.77
C MET A 326 -14.21 -34.72 -31.36
N LEU A 327 -13.09 -34.03 -31.43
CA LEU A 327 -13.02 -32.60 -31.21
C LEU A 327 -13.43 -31.88 -32.50
N VAL A 328 -14.46 -31.04 -32.39
CA VAL A 328 -14.99 -30.29 -33.55
C VAL A 328 -14.92 -28.78 -33.29
N LYS A 329 -14.65 -28.04 -34.37
CA LYS A 329 -14.62 -26.57 -34.34
C LYS A 329 -15.61 -26.01 -35.35
N PRO A 330 -16.48 -25.06 -34.98
CA PRO A 330 -17.42 -24.46 -35.89
C PRO A 330 -16.71 -23.63 -36.97
N ILE A 331 -17.23 -23.69 -38.20
CA ILE A 331 -16.76 -22.91 -39.33
C ILE A 331 -17.77 -21.89 -39.82
N LYS A 332 -19.02 -22.03 -39.46
CA LYS A 332 -20.07 -21.05 -39.69
C LYS A 332 -21.12 -21.04 -38.56
N PRO A 333 -21.88 -19.95 -38.39
CA PRO A 333 -22.90 -19.87 -37.33
C PRO A 333 -24.06 -20.88 -37.59
N TYR A 334 -24.53 -21.51 -36.50
CA TYR A 334 -25.74 -22.35 -36.46
C TYR A 334 -26.27 -22.47 -35.05
N TYR A 335 -27.50 -22.98 -34.90
CA TYR A 335 -28.05 -23.34 -33.58
C TYR A 335 -27.80 -24.83 -33.32
N ASP A 336 -27.08 -25.15 -32.27
CA ASP A 336 -26.83 -26.52 -31.85
C ASP A 336 -27.92 -26.98 -30.88
N VAL A 337 -28.78 -27.89 -31.35
CA VAL A 337 -29.93 -28.37 -30.61
C VAL A 337 -29.53 -29.19 -29.39
N GLU A 338 -28.46 -30.01 -29.51
CA GLU A 338 -28.00 -30.82 -28.35
C GLU A 338 -27.41 -29.98 -27.23
N ARG A 339 -26.74 -28.91 -27.59
CA ARG A 339 -26.14 -27.98 -26.64
C ARG A 339 -27.06 -26.83 -26.27
N CYS A 340 -28.23 -26.74 -26.88
CA CYS A 340 -29.22 -25.66 -26.67
C CYS A 340 -28.61 -24.25 -26.78
N MET A 341 -27.68 -24.00 -27.72
CA MET A 341 -26.99 -22.72 -27.85
C MET A 341 -26.74 -22.32 -29.31
N ASN A 342 -26.64 -21.02 -29.52
CA ASN A 342 -26.12 -20.46 -30.75
C ASN A 342 -24.60 -20.67 -30.81
N VAL A 343 -24.15 -21.31 -31.89
CA VAL A 343 -22.73 -21.54 -32.17
C VAL A 343 -22.29 -20.59 -33.28
N SER A 344 -21.12 -19.98 -33.14
CA SER A 344 -20.49 -19.11 -34.11
C SER A 344 -19.08 -19.61 -34.44
N SER A 345 -18.49 -19.06 -35.46
CA SER A 345 -17.08 -19.38 -35.82
C SER A 345 -16.09 -19.04 -34.65
N TRP A 346 -16.50 -18.25 -33.73
CA TRP A 346 -15.74 -17.87 -32.50
C TRP A 346 -15.99 -18.80 -31.31
N THR A 347 -17.02 -19.67 -31.39
CA THR A 347 -17.27 -20.65 -30.33
C THR A 347 -16.05 -21.59 -30.22
N PRO A 348 -15.54 -21.85 -29.02
CA PRO A 348 -14.44 -22.79 -28.81
C PRO A 348 -14.75 -24.18 -29.36
N ALA A 349 -13.74 -24.92 -29.73
CA ALA A 349 -13.87 -26.32 -30.09
C ALA A 349 -14.42 -27.14 -28.92
N TRP A 350 -15.20 -28.17 -29.19
CA TRP A 350 -15.75 -29.05 -28.15
C TRP A 350 -15.74 -30.51 -28.60
N GLU A 351 -15.76 -31.38 -27.63
CA GLU A 351 -15.86 -32.82 -27.84
C GLU A 351 -17.31 -33.24 -28.11
N THR A 352 -17.48 -34.12 -29.11
CA THR A 352 -18.79 -34.71 -29.43
C THR A 352 -18.62 -36.17 -29.88
N SER A 353 -19.73 -36.93 -29.97
CA SER A 353 -19.64 -38.29 -30.50
C SER A 353 -19.20 -38.31 -31.98
N PRO A 354 -18.57 -39.38 -32.47
CA PRO A 354 -18.17 -39.51 -33.85
C PRO A 354 -19.36 -39.37 -34.84
N GLU A 355 -20.52 -39.87 -34.46
CA GLU A 355 -21.75 -39.76 -35.26
C GLU A 355 -22.19 -38.30 -35.37
N ARG A 356 -22.23 -37.57 -34.26
CA ARG A 356 -22.58 -36.15 -34.25
C ARG A 356 -21.55 -35.31 -34.98
N ALA A 357 -20.27 -35.62 -34.82
CA ALA A 357 -19.19 -34.95 -35.55
C ALA A 357 -19.38 -35.09 -37.04
N ARG A 358 -19.64 -36.31 -37.57
CA ARG A 358 -19.90 -36.55 -38.99
C ARG A 358 -21.11 -35.76 -39.48
N GLU A 359 -22.25 -35.83 -38.77
CA GLU A 359 -23.45 -35.06 -39.11
C GLU A 359 -23.16 -33.58 -39.29
N LEU A 360 -22.43 -32.98 -38.35
CA LEU A 360 -22.09 -31.55 -38.38
C LEU A 360 -21.11 -31.20 -39.50
N VAL A 361 -20.15 -32.09 -39.79
CA VAL A 361 -19.22 -31.95 -40.92
C VAL A 361 -19.94 -32.04 -42.24
N ASP A 362 -20.83 -33.05 -42.42
CA ASP A 362 -21.61 -33.23 -43.63
C ASP A 362 -22.51 -32.03 -43.93
N LYS A 363 -23.05 -31.41 -42.88
CA LYS A 363 -23.79 -30.15 -43.00
C LYS A 363 -22.87 -28.94 -43.22
N GLY A 364 -21.57 -29.11 -43.23
CA GLY A 364 -20.58 -28.06 -43.38
C GLY A 364 -20.63 -27.01 -42.25
N LEU A 365 -20.99 -27.43 -41.03
CA LEU A 365 -21.13 -26.56 -39.88
C LEU A 365 -19.86 -26.48 -39.04
N VAL A 366 -19.14 -27.59 -38.95
CA VAL A 366 -17.89 -27.71 -38.19
C VAL A 366 -16.81 -28.40 -39.00
N ARG A 367 -15.57 -28.35 -38.52
CA ARG A 367 -14.47 -29.22 -38.93
C ARG A 367 -13.97 -30.02 -37.74
N VAL A 368 -13.50 -31.22 -38.00
CA VAL A 368 -12.74 -31.98 -37.01
C VAL A 368 -11.35 -31.39 -36.90
N ILE A 369 -10.84 -31.27 -35.70
CA ILE A 369 -9.51 -30.75 -35.38
C ILE A 369 -8.72 -31.73 -34.57
#